data_dd63da873b8a476e34d0a363f2c9cc42
#
_entry.id   dd63da873b8a476e34d0a363f2c9cc42
#
_cell.length_a   1.000
_cell.length_b   1.000
_cell.length_c   1.000
_cell.angle_alpha   90.00
_cell.angle_beta   90.00
_cell.angle_gamma   90.00
#
_symmetry.space_group_name_H-M   'P 1'
#
loop_
_entity.id
_entity.type
_entity.pdbx_description
1 polymer ?
#
loop_
_entity_poly.entity_id
_entity_poly.type
_entity_poly.pdbx_seq_one_letter_code
_entity_poly.pdbx_strand_id
1 'polypeptide(L)'
;MMVIYHDVGGSHSSATAANIHINKLPMDRVPDKSELLSLPTFDKITKKDIGHLIYIGDDEFGSKVYTISVQYKPNLVIPALRDMYSEIIGNSKDLYLVSTQPAVNIWMKIGGLSSRRLNLVKFGRPIVTYGTLKTYNNLINIVKEVKFDIKNGINPYMP
;
A
#
# COMPACT_ATOMS: atom_id res chain seq x y z
N MET A 1 4.13 4.55 -15.89
CA MET A 1 4.78 4.65 -14.56
C MET A 1 4.40 3.44 -13.72
N MET A 2 5.23 3.04 -12.76
CA MET A 2 4.95 1.98 -11.78
C MET A 2 4.90 2.61 -10.38
N VAL A 3 3.78 2.47 -9.69
CA VAL A 3 3.58 2.97 -8.32
C VAL A 3 3.49 1.79 -7.38
N ILE A 4 4.35 1.75 -6.35
CA ILE A 4 4.41 0.65 -5.39
C ILE A 4 4.17 1.19 -3.99
N TYR A 5 3.01 0.89 -3.41
CA TYR A 5 2.72 1.14 -2.01
C TYR A 5 3.31 0.05 -1.14
N HIS A 6 4.00 0.43 -0.07
CA HIS A 6 4.62 -0.54 0.82
C HIS A 6 4.38 -0.25 2.29
N ASP A 7 4.29 -1.31 3.08
CA ASP A 7 4.31 -1.30 4.53
C ASP A 7 4.92 -2.62 5.05
N VAL A 8 4.90 -2.83 6.36
CA VAL A 8 5.42 -4.07 6.97
C VAL A 8 4.71 -5.31 6.44
N GLY A 9 3.39 -5.27 6.31
CA GLY A 9 2.56 -6.44 5.98
C GLY A 9 2.12 -6.54 4.53
N GLY A 10 2.10 -5.43 3.79
CA GLY A 10 1.57 -5.37 2.42
C GLY A 10 0.04 -5.54 2.30
N SER A 11 -0.67 -5.72 3.41
CA SER A 11 -2.05 -6.23 3.43
C SER A 11 -3.10 -5.23 3.94
N HIS A 12 -2.71 -4.17 4.61
CA HIS A 12 -3.65 -3.22 5.25
C HIS A 12 -3.45 -1.81 4.72
N SER A 13 -2.50 -1.02 5.25
CA SER A 13 -2.31 0.37 4.81
C SER A 13 -1.92 0.49 3.34
N SER A 14 -0.95 -0.29 2.88
CA SER A 14 -0.50 -0.28 1.49
C SER A 14 -1.57 -0.80 0.53
N ALA A 15 -2.26 -1.90 0.88
CA ALA A 15 -3.36 -2.41 0.08
C ALA A 15 -4.54 -1.42 0.01
N THR A 16 -4.85 -0.74 1.12
CA THR A 16 -5.91 0.29 1.15
C THR A 16 -5.52 1.50 0.30
N ALA A 17 -4.31 2.05 0.48
CA ALA A 17 -3.82 3.18 -0.31
C ALA A 17 -3.80 2.87 -1.82
N ALA A 18 -3.33 1.68 -2.20
CA ALA A 18 -3.34 1.25 -3.59
C ALA A 18 -4.75 1.17 -4.19
N ASN A 19 -5.75 0.69 -3.42
CA ASN A 19 -7.14 0.64 -3.88
C ASN A 19 -7.81 2.02 -3.89
N ILE A 20 -7.41 2.97 -3.03
CA ILE A 20 -7.80 4.39 -3.15
C ILE A 20 -7.20 4.97 -4.43
N HIS A 21 -5.94 4.69 -4.72
CA HIS A 21 -5.23 5.23 -5.88
C HIS A 21 -5.92 4.88 -7.19
N ILE A 22 -6.38 3.64 -7.35
CA ILE A 22 -7.09 3.19 -8.55
C ILE A 22 -8.62 3.41 -8.50
N ASN A 23 -9.09 4.27 -7.59
CA ASN A 23 -10.50 4.64 -7.43
C ASN A 23 -11.47 3.49 -7.09
N LYS A 24 -10.97 2.35 -6.59
CA LYS A 24 -11.81 1.26 -6.05
C LYS A 24 -12.35 1.58 -4.65
N LEU A 25 -11.67 2.45 -3.92
CA LEU A 25 -12.13 3.00 -2.66
C LEU A 25 -12.29 4.52 -2.78
N PRO A 26 -13.26 5.13 -2.09
CA PRO A 26 -13.57 6.55 -2.22
C PRO A 26 -12.44 7.45 -1.69
N MET A 27 -12.24 8.63 -2.32
CA MET A 27 -11.34 9.68 -1.84
C MET A 27 -12.08 10.86 -1.17
N ASP A 28 -13.39 10.87 -1.22
CA ASP A 28 -14.27 11.96 -0.73
C ASP A 28 -14.92 11.63 0.61
N ARG A 29 -14.89 10.36 1.02
CA ARG A 29 -15.44 9.87 2.29
C ARG A 29 -14.64 8.69 2.84
N VAL A 30 -14.87 8.34 4.09
CA VAL A 30 -14.44 7.06 4.66
C VAL A 30 -15.38 5.97 4.16
N PRO A 31 -14.88 4.83 3.64
CA PRO A 31 -15.72 3.74 3.18
C PRO A 31 -16.40 3.01 4.33
N ASP A 32 -17.43 2.26 4.01
CA ASP A 32 -18.02 1.30 4.94
C ASP A 32 -17.08 0.12 5.18
N LYS A 33 -17.28 -0.55 6.32
CA LYS A 33 -16.52 -1.75 6.67
C LYS A 33 -16.65 -2.85 5.60
N SER A 34 -17.83 -2.99 4.99
CA SER A 34 -18.10 -3.96 3.93
C SER A 34 -17.31 -3.64 2.66
N GLU A 35 -17.20 -2.38 2.26
CA GLU A 35 -16.42 -1.94 1.10
C GLU A 35 -14.94 -2.31 1.28
N LEU A 36 -14.39 -2.03 2.47
CA LEU A 36 -12.99 -2.36 2.76
C LEU A 36 -12.74 -3.89 2.77
N LEU A 37 -13.64 -4.66 3.36
CA LEU A 37 -13.52 -6.13 3.45
C LEU A 37 -13.80 -6.84 2.12
N SER A 38 -14.48 -6.21 1.18
CA SER A 38 -14.73 -6.74 -0.16
C SER A 38 -13.45 -6.81 -1.01
N LEU A 39 -12.46 -5.97 -0.71
CA LEU A 39 -11.20 -5.94 -1.46
C LEU A 39 -10.51 -7.30 -1.47
N PRO A 40 -9.99 -7.74 -2.62
CA PRO A 40 -9.32 -9.04 -2.73
C PRO A 40 -7.99 -9.10 -1.97
N THR A 41 -7.40 -7.94 -1.65
CA THR A 41 -6.08 -7.84 -1.02
C THR A 41 -6.13 -7.45 0.46
N PHE A 42 -7.22 -6.81 0.93
CA PHE A 42 -7.31 -6.36 2.32
C PHE A 42 -7.41 -7.55 3.30
N ASP A 43 -6.43 -7.67 4.18
CA ASP A 43 -6.28 -8.76 5.15
C ASP A 43 -6.35 -10.17 4.52
N LYS A 44 -5.91 -10.33 3.25
CA LYS A 44 -5.93 -11.60 2.52
C LYS A 44 -4.56 -12.02 1.99
N ILE A 45 -3.57 -11.13 2.02
CA ILE A 45 -2.19 -11.44 1.64
C ILE A 45 -1.60 -12.46 2.60
N THR A 46 -1.00 -13.52 2.08
CA THR A 46 -0.48 -14.66 2.83
C THR A 46 1.05 -14.59 3.01
N LYS A 47 1.61 -15.52 3.77
CA LYS A 47 3.07 -15.61 3.93
C LYS A 47 3.80 -15.88 2.60
N LYS A 48 3.13 -16.52 1.64
CA LYS A 48 3.70 -16.80 0.31
C LYS A 48 3.83 -15.54 -0.54
N ASP A 49 3.04 -14.53 -0.25
CA ASP A 49 3.01 -13.26 -1.00
C ASP A 49 4.03 -12.24 -0.47
N ILE A 50 4.72 -12.56 0.64
CA ILE A 50 5.72 -11.67 1.24
C ILE A 50 6.88 -11.45 0.27
N GLY A 51 7.22 -10.18 0.02
CA GLY A 51 8.29 -9.80 -0.91
C GLY A 51 7.90 -9.85 -2.38
N HIS A 52 6.70 -10.32 -2.71
CA HIS A 52 6.17 -10.27 -4.07
C HIS A 52 5.42 -8.95 -4.34
N LEU A 53 5.58 -8.43 -5.55
CA LEU A 53 4.76 -7.34 -6.06
C LEU A 53 3.35 -7.87 -6.38
N ILE A 54 2.35 -7.31 -5.73
CA ILE A 54 0.95 -7.66 -5.95
C ILE A 54 0.29 -6.55 -6.76
N TYR A 55 -0.07 -6.85 -7.98
CA TYR A 55 -0.77 -5.92 -8.86
C TYR A 55 -2.19 -5.66 -8.34
N ILE A 56 -2.57 -4.38 -8.27
CA ILE A 56 -3.86 -3.91 -7.78
C ILE A 56 -4.74 -3.42 -8.92
N GLY A 57 -4.16 -2.71 -9.88
CA GLY A 57 -4.85 -2.15 -11.04
C GLY A 57 -4.07 -1.02 -11.70
N ASP A 58 -4.68 -0.41 -12.71
CA ASP A 58 -4.16 0.79 -13.35
C ASP A 58 -4.93 2.02 -12.81
N ASP A 59 -4.24 3.15 -12.71
CA ASP A 59 -4.86 4.44 -12.38
C ASP A 59 -5.38 5.16 -13.63
N GLU A 60 -6.01 6.33 -13.45
CA GLU A 60 -6.53 7.15 -14.52
C GLU A 60 -5.45 7.77 -15.44
N PHE A 61 -4.19 7.70 -15.04
CA PHE A 61 -3.03 8.18 -15.82
C PHE A 61 -2.30 7.07 -16.56
N GLY A 62 -2.78 5.81 -16.43
CA GLY A 62 -2.17 4.62 -17.02
C GLY A 62 -0.98 4.09 -16.22
N SER A 63 -0.81 4.51 -14.97
CA SER A 63 0.23 3.98 -14.08
C SER A 63 -0.22 2.63 -13.51
N LYS A 64 0.69 1.66 -13.48
CA LYS A 64 0.47 0.37 -12.85
C LYS A 64 0.69 0.47 -11.34
N VAL A 65 -0.33 0.14 -10.55
CA VAL A 65 -0.32 0.26 -9.09
C VAL A 65 -0.17 -1.10 -8.44
N TYR A 66 0.78 -1.19 -7.52
CA TYR A 66 1.12 -2.41 -6.79
C TYR A 66 1.14 -2.18 -5.28
N THR A 67 1.09 -3.27 -4.52
CA THR A 67 1.46 -3.30 -3.11
C THR A 67 2.55 -4.35 -2.87
N ILE A 68 3.39 -4.12 -1.85
CA ILE A 68 4.43 -5.06 -1.41
C ILE A 68 4.58 -5.04 0.11
N SER A 69 4.85 -6.22 0.68
CA SER A 69 5.32 -6.36 2.06
C SER A 69 6.83 -6.22 2.11
N VAL A 70 7.35 -5.22 2.83
CA VAL A 70 8.80 -5.06 3.05
C VAL A 70 9.24 -5.60 4.40
N GLN A 71 8.32 -6.20 5.16
CA GLN A 71 8.53 -6.65 6.54
C GLN A 71 9.12 -5.50 7.40
N TYR A 72 10.15 -5.77 8.18
CA TYR A 72 10.87 -4.78 8.98
C TYR A 72 12.20 -4.35 8.35
N LYS A 73 12.35 -4.55 7.02
CA LYS A 73 13.61 -4.32 6.28
C LYS A 73 13.43 -3.35 5.09
N PRO A 74 12.75 -2.20 5.25
CA PRO A 74 12.56 -1.26 4.13
C PRO A 74 13.90 -0.78 3.57
N ASN A 75 14.91 -0.54 4.43
CA ASN A 75 16.25 -0.09 4.02
C ASN A 75 17.02 -1.11 3.17
N LEU A 76 16.58 -2.35 3.10
CA LEU A 76 17.11 -3.37 2.20
C LEU A 76 16.26 -3.52 0.94
N VAL A 77 14.95 -3.62 1.11
CA VAL A 77 14.04 -3.95 0.02
C VAL A 77 13.85 -2.76 -0.94
N ILE A 78 13.73 -1.55 -0.43
CA ILE A 78 13.44 -0.36 -1.26
C ILE A 78 14.62 0.00 -2.18
N PRO A 79 15.89 0.09 -1.70
CA PRO A 79 17.03 0.28 -2.60
C PRO A 79 17.15 -0.84 -3.63
N ALA A 80 17.03 -2.11 -3.22
CA ALA A 80 17.15 -3.24 -4.14
C ALA A 80 16.10 -3.18 -5.28
N LEU A 81 14.83 -2.83 -4.96
CA LEU A 81 13.80 -2.63 -5.99
C LEU A 81 14.16 -1.52 -6.96
N ARG A 82 14.67 -0.39 -6.46
CA ARG A 82 15.08 0.75 -7.30
C ARG A 82 16.23 0.38 -8.21
N ASP A 83 17.27 -0.24 -7.66
CA ASP A 83 18.47 -0.60 -8.41
C ASP A 83 18.12 -1.64 -9.49
N MET A 84 17.37 -2.69 -9.15
CA MET A 84 16.89 -3.66 -10.13
C MET A 84 16.03 -3.03 -11.23
N TYR A 85 15.12 -2.12 -10.87
CA TYR A 85 14.31 -1.41 -11.85
C TYR A 85 15.19 -0.55 -12.79
N SER A 86 16.16 0.17 -12.22
CA SER A 86 17.10 0.99 -13.00
C SER A 86 17.95 0.15 -13.94
N GLU A 87 18.42 -1.01 -13.53
CA GLU A 87 19.21 -1.92 -14.38
C GLU A 87 18.38 -2.47 -15.55
N ILE A 88 17.10 -2.81 -15.30
CA ILE A 88 16.24 -3.41 -16.33
C ILE A 88 15.72 -2.35 -17.32
N ILE A 89 15.35 -1.16 -16.82
CA ILE A 89 14.67 -0.10 -17.59
C ILE A 89 15.66 0.99 -18.04
N GLY A 90 16.86 1.01 -17.49
CA GLY A 90 17.88 2.03 -17.75
C GLY A 90 17.77 3.30 -16.89
N ASN A 91 16.71 3.46 -16.11
CA ASN A 91 16.51 4.57 -15.18
C ASN A 91 15.39 4.26 -14.20
N SER A 92 15.25 5.08 -13.14
CA SER A 92 14.18 4.94 -12.12
C SER A 92 13.10 6.02 -12.20
N LYS A 93 13.05 6.82 -13.27
CA LYS A 93 12.12 7.96 -13.42
C LYS A 93 10.65 7.53 -13.35
N ASP A 94 10.35 6.36 -13.88
CA ASP A 94 9.00 5.81 -13.93
C ASP A 94 8.67 4.87 -12.76
N LEU A 95 9.48 4.86 -11.71
CA LEU A 95 9.24 4.09 -10.48
C LEU A 95 8.93 5.04 -9.31
N TYR A 96 7.76 4.89 -8.70
CA TYR A 96 7.33 5.64 -7.52
C TYR A 96 7.13 4.69 -6.34
N LEU A 97 7.94 4.82 -5.28
CA LEU A 97 7.90 3.97 -4.09
C LEU A 97 7.29 4.73 -2.92
N VAL A 98 6.16 4.26 -2.39
CA VAL A 98 5.34 5.00 -1.43
C VAL A 98 5.24 4.25 -0.11
N SER A 99 5.78 4.82 0.96
CA SER A 99 5.59 4.28 2.30
C SER A 99 4.24 4.69 2.88
N THR A 100 3.43 3.72 3.28
CA THR A 100 2.19 3.98 4.03
C THR A 100 2.37 3.81 5.54
N GLN A 101 3.58 3.54 5.98
CA GLN A 101 3.91 3.37 7.40
C GLN A 101 3.54 4.57 8.29
N PRO A 102 3.64 5.84 7.84
CA PRO A 102 3.20 6.99 8.64
C PRO A 102 1.70 6.98 9.00
N ALA A 103 0.86 6.33 8.18
CA ALA A 103 -0.57 6.20 8.45
C ALA A 103 -0.92 5.00 9.36
N VAL A 104 0.05 4.16 9.73
CA VAL A 104 -0.20 2.96 10.54
C VAL A 104 -0.36 3.33 12.01
N ASN A 105 -1.56 3.12 12.57
CA ASN A 105 -1.87 3.34 13.97
C ASN A 105 -1.74 2.07 14.83
N ILE A 106 -1.91 2.22 16.14
CA ILE A 106 -1.77 1.11 17.11
C ILE A 106 -2.77 -0.02 16.86
N TRP A 107 -4.01 0.29 16.45
CA TRP A 107 -5.04 -0.70 16.16
C TRP A 107 -4.68 -1.56 14.96
N MET A 108 -4.10 -0.97 13.93
CA MET A 108 -3.59 -1.70 12.77
C MET A 108 -2.43 -2.61 13.15
N LYS A 109 -1.53 -2.18 14.05
CA LYS A 109 -0.42 -3.01 14.55
C LYS A 109 -0.94 -4.23 15.32
N ILE A 110 -1.86 -4.02 16.27
CA ILE A 110 -2.44 -5.10 17.08
C ILE A 110 -3.27 -6.04 16.21
N GLY A 111 -4.19 -5.50 15.40
CA GLY A 111 -5.06 -6.28 14.55
C GLY A 111 -4.30 -7.04 13.46
N GLY A 112 -3.31 -6.41 12.83
CA GLY A 112 -2.46 -7.04 11.83
C GLY A 112 -1.58 -8.14 12.41
N LEU A 113 -1.00 -7.92 13.60
CA LEU A 113 -0.25 -8.96 14.32
C LEU A 113 -1.15 -10.16 14.63
N SER A 114 -2.33 -9.91 15.19
CA SER A 114 -3.27 -10.96 15.60
C SER A 114 -3.80 -11.72 14.37
N SER A 115 -4.23 -11.01 13.34
CA SER A 115 -4.82 -11.62 12.13
C SER A 115 -3.78 -12.38 11.31
N ARG A 116 -2.63 -11.74 11.02
CA ARG A 116 -1.67 -12.27 10.03
C ARG A 116 -0.54 -13.08 10.64
N ARG A 117 -0.02 -12.69 11.79
CA ARG A 117 1.13 -13.36 12.42
C ARG A 117 0.69 -14.52 13.32
N LEU A 118 -0.37 -14.30 14.14
CA LEU A 118 -0.91 -15.30 15.04
C LEU A 118 -2.03 -16.15 14.43
N ASN A 119 -2.43 -15.86 13.21
CA ASN A 119 -3.51 -16.52 12.47
C ASN A 119 -4.89 -16.47 13.20
N LEU A 120 -5.07 -15.51 14.11
CA LEU A 120 -6.32 -15.27 14.82
C LEU A 120 -7.23 -14.32 14.02
N VAL A 121 -7.55 -14.72 12.78
CA VAL A 121 -8.25 -13.86 11.79
C VAL A 121 -9.58 -13.34 12.32
N LYS A 122 -10.38 -14.18 12.99
CA LYS A 122 -11.70 -13.78 13.54
C LYS A 122 -11.60 -12.64 14.54
N PHE A 123 -10.50 -12.60 15.32
CA PHE A 123 -10.24 -11.58 16.32
C PHE A 123 -9.50 -10.37 15.74
N GLY A 124 -8.45 -10.60 14.96
CA GLY A 124 -7.58 -9.53 14.45
C GLY A 124 -8.24 -8.69 13.34
N ARG A 125 -9.05 -9.32 12.47
CA ARG A 125 -9.69 -8.64 11.34
C ARG A 125 -10.62 -7.49 11.74
N PRO A 126 -11.51 -7.61 12.73
CA PRO A 126 -12.30 -6.48 13.21
C PRO A 126 -11.46 -5.31 13.71
N ILE A 127 -10.38 -5.60 14.45
CA ILE A 127 -9.50 -4.60 15.03
C ILE A 127 -8.71 -3.86 13.94
N VAL A 128 -8.11 -4.58 13.00
CA VAL A 128 -7.36 -3.96 11.91
C VAL A 128 -8.27 -3.17 10.97
N THR A 129 -9.49 -3.65 10.71
CA THR A 129 -10.50 -2.93 9.93
C THR A 129 -10.85 -1.60 10.59
N TYR A 130 -11.15 -1.61 11.89
CA TYR A 130 -11.40 -0.40 12.67
C TYR A 130 -10.21 0.56 12.60
N GLY A 131 -9.00 0.06 12.82
CA GLY A 131 -7.78 0.85 12.75
C GLY A 131 -7.57 1.50 11.38
N THR A 132 -7.83 0.76 10.30
CA THR A 132 -7.70 1.27 8.93
C THR A 132 -8.72 2.37 8.65
N LEU A 133 -9.99 2.17 9.02
CA LEU A 133 -11.04 3.18 8.86
C LEU A 133 -10.72 4.46 9.65
N LYS A 134 -10.19 4.32 10.86
CA LYS A 134 -9.80 5.46 11.70
C LYS A 134 -8.68 6.32 11.10
N THR A 135 -7.76 5.72 10.35
CA THR A 135 -6.64 6.43 9.69
C THR A 135 -6.90 6.71 8.21
N TYR A 136 -8.07 6.42 7.71
CA TYR A 136 -8.37 6.45 6.28
C TYR A 136 -8.06 7.80 5.62
N ASN A 137 -8.37 8.90 6.28
CA ASN A 137 -8.06 10.25 5.79
C ASN A 137 -6.54 10.48 5.61
N ASN A 138 -5.71 9.88 6.47
CA ASN A 138 -4.25 9.96 6.30
C ASN A 138 -3.80 9.19 5.05
N LEU A 139 -4.44 8.06 4.75
CA LEU A 139 -4.18 7.30 3.51
C LEU A 139 -4.64 8.07 2.28
N ILE A 140 -5.80 8.75 2.33
CA ILE A 140 -6.25 9.66 1.26
C ILE A 140 -5.20 10.75 1.01
N ASN A 141 -4.65 11.36 2.06
CA ASN A 141 -3.65 12.43 1.92
C ASN A 141 -2.38 11.93 1.22
N ILE A 142 -1.88 10.75 1.61
CA ILE A 142 -0.74 10.10 0.94
C ILE A 142 -1.05 9.88 -0.55
N VAL A 143 -2.22 9.35 -0.87
CA VAL A 143 -2.60 9.09 -2.27
C VAL A 143 -2.76 10.37 -3.07
N LYS A 144 -3.34 11.43 -2.49
CA LYS A 144 -3.47 12.75 -3.14
C LYS A 144 -2.12 13.35 -3.48
N GLU A 145 -1.15 13.25 -2.58
CA GLU A 145 0.23 13.71 -2.80
C GLU A 145 0.86 12.94 -3.98
N VAL A 146 0.78 11.61 -3.96
CA VAL A 146 1.30 10.77 -5.05
C VAL A 146 0.66 11.11 -6.39
N LYS A 147 -0.68 11.24 -6.45
CA LYS A 147 -1.38 11.60 -7.70
C LYS A 147 -1.02 13.00 -8.17
N PHE A 148 -0.84 13.95 -7.25
CA PHE A 148 -0.38 15.30 -7.57
C PHE A 148 1.03 15.25 -8.20
N ASP A 149 1.95 14.52 -7.60
CA ASP A 149 3.32 14.37 -8.08
C ASP A 149 3.36 13.74 -9.48
N ILE A 150 2.64 12.63 -9.68
CA ILE A 150 2.52 11.95 -10.98
C ILE A 150 2.01 12.92 -12.05
N LYS A 151 0.93 13.65 -11.74
CA LYS A 151 0.33 14.62 -12.68
C LYS A 151 1.29 15.74 -13.07
N ASN A 152 2.18 16.15 -12.17
CA ASN A 152 3.14 17.23 -12.39
C ASN A 152 4.54 16.73 -12.82
N GLY A 153 4.71 15.42 -13.04
CA GLY A 153 6.00 14.84 -13.43
C GLY A 153 7.05 14.90 -12.33
N ILE A 154 6.62 15.03 -11.07
CA ILE A 154 7.50 15.07 -9.91
C ILE A 154 7.75 13.62 -9.46
N ASN A 155 9.02 13.25 -9.33
CA ASN A 155 9.39 12.01 -8.68
C ASN A 155 10.40 12.33 -7.55
N PRO A 156 10.04 12.14 -6.27
CA PRO A 156 10.90 12.48 -5.13
C PRO A 156 12.19 11.65 -5.05
N TYR A 157 12.30 10.63 -5.88
CA TYR A 157 13.48 9.76 -5.97
C TYR A 157 14.38 10.08 -7.19
N MET A 158 14.09 11.18 -7.89
CA MET A 158 15.04 11.71 -8.88
C MET A 158 16.19 12.41 -8.16
N PRO A 159 17.46 12.17 -8.59
CA PRO A 159 18.60 12.92 -8.11
C PRO A 159 18.54 14.38 -8.55
#